data_8c78937a4b099882771211ce4e143987
#
_entry.id   8c78937a4b099882771211ce4e143987
#
_cell.length_a   1.000
_cell.length_b   1.000
_cell.length_c   1.000
_cell.angle_alpha   90.00
_cell.angle_beta   90.00
_cell.angle_gamma   90.00
#
_symmetry.space_group_name_H-M   'P 1'
#
loop_
_entity.id
_entity.type
_entity.pdbx_description
1 polymer ?
#
loop_
_entity_poly.entity_id
_entity_poly.type
_entity_poly.pdbx_seq_one_letter_code
_entity_poly.pdbx_strand_id
1 'polypeptide(L)'
;DAGLNYSIPKSTPFILKGTATDADGMTSLTYNWEQTDNEVGTMPPVATNAVGPMFRSLPSNTSPNRYMPALATVISGSTSSNWEVVPNVARDMAFSLLVRDNNTMGGATSRSNMLVTIEDAVAFTVTSQEVAIVWDAGSTQTINWNKGTTDAAPIDCQNVTIKLSEDGGLTFPIILAENTANDGSENIIVPNNVTMQARIMVAAADNIFYNVNAVNFEIQSTTPSFVLKNNSGDLSACNSGDQSVNYTLNLDFINGFSEDVSFVASGQPAGSVVAFSPTNINSDGNVIMSVSNLNGTTAEDYTINIQGNSSSINQNIDVLLGVTAASLGVVTLSSPAD
;
A
#
# COMPACT_ATOMS: atom_id res chain seq x y z
N ASP A 1 -5.59 -16.98 -1.71
CA ASP A 1 -4.89 -17.14 -2.98
C ASP A 1 -3.51 -16.46 -2.88
N ALA A 2 -2.47 -17.14 -3.34
CA ALA A 2 -1.08 -16.63 -3.39
C ALA A 2 -0.79 -15.79 -4.66
N GLY A 3 -1.75 -15.66 -5.56
CA GLY A 3 -1.58 -15.00 -6.84
C GLY A 3 -0.97 -15.90 -7.92
N LEU A 4 -0.39 -15.27 -8.93
CA LEU A 4 0.23 -15.93 -10.08
C LEU A 4 1.70 -16.30 -9.79
N ASN A 5 2.31 -17.08 -10.68
CA ASN A 5 3.76 -17.22 -10.74
C ASN A 5 4.34 -15.99 -11.46
N TYR A 6 5.52 -15.54 -11.00
CA TYR A 6 6.18 -14.35 -11.55
C TYR A 6 7.64 -14.61 -11.85
N SER A 7 8.11 -14.03 -12.95
CA SER A 7 9.54 -13.83 -13.22
C SER A 7 9.95 -12.42 -12.81
N ILE A 8 11.06 -12.27 -12.08
CA ILE A 8 11.58 -10.97 -11.62
C ILE A 8 13.08 -10.88 -11.86
N PRO A 9 13.67 -9.69 -12.00
CA PRO A 9 15.11 -9.55 -12.17
C PRO A 9 15.87 -9.89 -10.89
N LYS A 10 17.07 -10.43 -11.01
CA LYS A 10 17.98 -10.67 -9.87
C LYS A 10 18.26 -9.37 -9.10
N SER A 11 18.68 -9.51 -7.84
CA SER A 11 19.06 -8.40 -6.95
C SER A 11 17.97 -7.32 -6.78
N THR A 12 16.71 -7.66 -7.04
CA THR A 12 15.57 -6.73 -6.99
C THR A 12 14.60 -7.15 -5.89
N PRO A 13 14.25 -6.27 -4.95
CA PRO A 13 13.23 -6.52 -3.94
C PRO A 13 11.85 -6.75 -4.56
N PHE A 14 11.01 -7.53 -3.88
CA PHE A 14 9.66 -7.84 -4.34
C PHE A 14 8.65 -7.92 -3.20
N ILE A 15 7.36 -7.91 -3.52
CA ILE A 15 6.25 -7.99 -2.56
C ILE A 15 5.40 -9.20 -2.92
N LEU A 16 5.31 -10.17 -2.03
CA LEU A 16 4.31 -11.22 -2.13
C LEU A 16 2.97 -10.63 -1.72
N LYS A 17 1.96 -10.75 -2.59
CA LYS A 17 0.62 -10.19 -2.38
C LYS A 17 -0.38 -11.33 -2.30
N GLY A 18 -1.03 -11.49 -1.16
CA GLY A 18 -2.05 -12.51 -0.94
C GLY A 18 -3.45 -11.93 -0.91
N THR A 19 -4.42 -12.79 -1.20
CA THR A 19 -5.85 -12.48 -1.01
C THR A 19 -6.53 -13.64 -0.32
N ALA A 20 -7.52 -13.34 0.52
CA ALA A 20 -8.38 -14.36 1.12
C ALA A 20 -9.77 -13.77 1.36
N THR A 21 -10.76 -14.63 1.38
CA THR A 21 -12.13 -14.31 1.79
C THR A 21 -12.59 -15.33 2.82
N ASP A 22 -13.37 -14.88 3.79
CA ASP A 22 -13.96 -15.73 4.80
C ASP A 22 -15.43 -15.35 5.01
N ALA A 23 -16.31 -16.35 5.08
CA ALA A 23 -17.75 -16.15 5.25
C ALA A 23 -18.12 -15.55 6.62
N ASP A 24 -17.29 -15.79 7.63
CA ASP A 24 -17.48 -15.32 9.01
C ASP A 24 -16.86 -13.92 9.25
N GLY A 25 -16.18 -13.34 8.25
CA GLY A 25 -15.58 -12.01 8.29
C GLY A 25 -14.07 -12.01 8.11
N MET A 26 -13.54 -10.87 7.65
CA MET A 26 -12.13 -10.70 7.26
C MET A 26 -11.22 -10.28 8.42
N THR A 27 -11.79 -9.74 9.50
CA THR A 27 -11.03 -9.05 10.57
C THR A 27 -10.20 -9.97 11.44
N SER A 28 -10.52 -11.27 11.48
CA SER A 28 -9.80 -12.30 12.25
C SER A 28 -8.71 -12.99 11.43
N LEU A 29 -8.63 -12.74 10.11
CA LEU A 29 -7.67 -13.40 9.25
C LEU A 29 -6.24 -13.03 9.62
N THR A 30 -5.38 -14.05 9.64
CA THR A 30 -3.93 -13.87 9.71
C THR A 30 -3.24 -14.63 8.60
N TYR A 31 -2.15 -14.05 8.12
CA TYR A 31 -1.42 -14.49 6.95
C TYR A 31 0.02 -14.84 7.32
N ASN A 32 0.53 -15.88 6.70
CA ASN A 32 1.93 -16.24 6.80
C ASN A 32 2.46 -16.65 5.42
N TRP A 33 3.50 -15.97 4.96
CA TRP A 33 4.24 -16.32 3.77
C TRP A 33 5.52 -17.04 4.14
N GLU A 34 5.73 -18.24 3.59
CA GLU A 34 6.90 -19.07 3.82
C GLU A 34 7.54 -19.48 2.51
N GLN A 35 8.87 -19.46 2.47
CA GLN A 35 9.61 -20.10 1.40
C GLN A 35 9.71 -21.59 1.69
N THR A 36 9.41 -22.43 0.68
CA THR A 36 9.25 -23.88 0.87
C THR A 36 10.31 -24.71 0.14
N ASP A 37 11.35 -24.05 -0.41
CA ASP A 37 12.51 -24.74 -0.99
C ASP A 37 13.21 -25.57 0.09
N ASN A 38 13.48 -26.83 -0.18
CA ASN A 38 13.99 -27.81 0.79
C ASN A 38 15.42 -28.30 0.48
N GLU A 39 16.03 -27.73 -0.55
CA GLU A 39 17.43 -28.03 -0.90
C GLU A 39 18.38 -27.40 0.13
N VAL A 40 19.56 -27.99 0.24
CA VAL A 40 20.59 -27.49 1.14
C VAL A 40 21.39 -26.39 0.45
N GLY A 41 21.27 -25.17 0.96
CA GLY A 41 22.09 -24.00 0.58
C GLY A 41 23.05 -23.58 1.70
N THR A 42 23.93 -22.63 1.40
CA THR A 42 24.77 -21.99 2.44
C THR A 42 23.88 -21.24 3.45
N MET A 43 24.17 -21.43 4.74
CA MET A 43 23.45 -20.77 5.84
C MET A 43 24.42 -20.03 6.78
N PRO A 44 24.11 -18.80 7.22
CA PRO A 44 23.01 -17.95 6.77
C PRO A 44 23.01 -17.76 5.25
N PRO A 45 21.85 -17.49 4.61
CA PRO A 45 21.76 -17.41 3.17
C PRO A 45 22.66 -16.31 2.60
N VAL A 46 23.25 -16.58 1.44
CA VAL A 46 24.07 -15.63 0.69
C VAL A 46 23.48 -15.41 -0.70
N ALA A 47 23.65 -14.23 -1.28
CA ALA A 47 22.99 -13.85 -2.53
C ALA A 47 23.32 -14.77 -3.72
N THR A 48 24.42 -15.51 -3.65
CA THR A 48 24.87 -16.47 -4.66
C THR A 48 24.29 -17.87 -4.50
N ASN A 49 23.43 -18.12 -3.51
CA ASN A 49 22.78 -19.42 -3.36
C ASN A 49 21.83 -19.67 -4.54
N ALA A 50 22.14 -20.68 -5.35
CA ALA A 50 21.29 -21.09 -6.47
C ALA A 50 20.13 -22.01 -6.04
N VAL A 51 20.15 -22.54 -4.81
CA VAL A 51 19.14 -23.44 -4.23
C VAL A 51 18.97 -23.19 -2.73
N GLY A 52 17.92 -23.74 -2.16
CA GLY A 52 17.62 -23.66 -0.73
C GLY A 52 16.97 -22.34 -0.31
N PRO A 53 16.53 -22.22 0.95
CA PRO A 53 15.77 -21.06 1.43
C PRO A 53 16.65 -19.80 1.53
N MET A 54 16.07 -18.67 1.14
CA MET A 54 16.67 -17.34 1.19
C MET A 54 15.99 -16.44 2.22
N PHE A 55 14.76 -16.78 2.61
CA PHE A 55 13.91 -15.97 3.48
C PHE A 55 13.38 -16.83 4.64
N ARG A 56 13.63 -16.38 5.87
CA ARG A 56 13.13 -17.05 7.07
C ARG A 56 11.63 -16.94 7.23
N SER A 57 11.03 -17.91 7.94
CA SER A 57 9.66 -17.78 8.43
C SER A 57 9.53 -16.62 9.42
N LEU A 58 8.42 -15.89 9.34
CA LEU A 58 8.04 -14.85 10.28
C LEU A 58 6.70 -15.24 10.97
N PRO A 59 6.39 -14.68 12.14
CA PRO A 59 5.08 -14.85 12.73
C PRO A 59 3.96 -14.39 11.80
N SER A 60 2.80 -15.05 11.87
CA SER A 60 1.59 -14.62 11.16
C SER A 60 1.20 -13.21 11.60
N ASN A 61 0.67 -12.42 10.67
CA ASN A 61 0.17 -11.07 10.93
C ASN A 61 -1.10 -10.80 10.11
N THR A 62 -1.71 -9.64 10.27
CA THR A 62 -2.96 -9.26 9.60
C THR A 62 -2.78 -8.76 8.16
N SER A 63 -1.54 -8.46 7.73
CA SER A 63 -1.29 -8.06 6.35
C SER A 63 -1.22 -9.28 5.44
N PRO A 64 -1.96 -9.31 4.32
CA PRO A 64 -1.81 -10.36 3.32
C PRO A 64 -0.52 -10.25 2.52
N ASN A 65 0.17 -9.11 2.62
CA ASN A 65 1.38 -8.81 1.85
C ASN A 65 2.64 -8.99 2.69
N ARG A 66 3.73 -9.44 2.05
CA ARG A 66 5.05 -9.53 2.65
C ARG A 66 6.11 -8.96 1.72
N TYR A 67 6.88 -7.99 2.22
CA TYR A 67 8.07 -7.46 1.55
C TYR A 67 9.24 -8.43 1.65
N MET A 68 9.96 -8.65 0.55
CA MET A 68 11.10 -9.54 0.41
C MET A 68 12.34 -8.81 -0.12
N PRO A 69 13.32 -8.44 0.71
CA PRO A 69 13.34 -8.54 2.17
C PRO A 69 12.40 -7.52 2.82
N ALA A 70 12.35 -7.49 4.16
CA ALA A 70 11.60 -6.49 4.91
C ALA A 70 11.87 -5.08 4.38
N LEU A 71 10.81 -4.26 4.24
CA LEU A 71 10.89 -2.91 3.66
C LEU A 71 11.98 -2.04 4.32
N ALA A 72 12.13 -2.13 5.65
CA ALA A 72 13.18 -1.43 6.38
C ALA A 72 14.60 -1.76 5.89
N THR A 73 14.85 -3.00 5.44
CA THR A 73 16.13 -3.40 4.85
C THR A 73 16.35 -2.68 3.51
N VAL A 74 15.32 -2.60 2.67
CA VAL A 74 15.40 -1.90 1.37
C VAL A 74 15.62 -0.40 1.57
N ILE A 75 14.92 0.22 2.50
CA ILE A 75 15.07 1.65 2.85
C ILE A 75 16.48 1.96 3.33
N SER A 76 17.13 1.03 4.03
CA SER A 76 18.53 1.18 4.44
C SER A 76 19.55 1.08 3.30
N GLY A 77 19.08 0.86 2.06
CA GLY A 77 19.92 0.69 0.87
C GLY A 77 20.47 -0.72 0.68
N SER A 78 19.89 -1.73 1.35
CA SER A 78 20.32 -3.12 1.24
C SER A 78 19.25 -4.01 0.63
N THR A 79 19.67 -5.05 -0.10
CA THR A 79 18.80 -6.13 -0.57
C THR A 79 18.92 -7.39 0.30
N SER A 80 19.60 -7.29 1.45
CA SER A 80 19.85 -8.43 2.31
C SER A 80 19.96 -8.08 3.79
N SER A 81 19.49 -8.98 4.61
CA SER A 81 19.76 -9.08 6.05
C SER A 81 20.31 -10.48 6.35
N ASN A 82 20.57 -10.80 7.63
CA ASN A 82 21.13 -12.12 7.98
C ASN A 82 20.28 -13.33 7.50
N TRP A 83 18.96 -13.15 7.41
CA TRP A 83 18.02 -14.24 7.15
C TRP A 83 16.95 -13.91 6.10
N GLU A 84 17.16 -12.83 5.36
CA GLU A 84 16.35 -12.44 4.22
C GLU A 84 17.30 -11.86 3.16
N VAL A 85 17.54 -12.60 2.08
CA VAL A 85 18.54 -12.25 1.07
C VAL A 85 17.94 -12.40 -0.32
N VAL A 86 17.92 -11.32 -1.10
CA VAL A 86 17.53 -11.37 -2.50
C VAL A 86 18.65 -12.02 -3.32
N PRO A 87 18.35 -13.05 -4.12
CA PRO A 87 19.36 -13.69 -4.95
C PRO A 87 19.93 -12.74 -6.01
N ASN A 88 21.23 -12.84 -6.27
CA ASN A 88 21.91 -12.19 -7.39
C ASN A 88 22.24 -13.17 -8.54
N VAL A 89 21.69 -14.37 -8.49
CA VAL A 89 21.79 -15.43 -9.48
C VAL A 89 20.40 -15.90 -9.90
N ALA A 90 20.28 -16.39 -11.13
CA ALA A 90 19.04 -16.97 -11.62
C ALA A 90 18.69 -18.24 -10.83
N ARG A 91 17.44 -18.34 -10.38
CA ARG A 91 16.90 -19.49 -9.65
C ARG A 91 15.39 -19.42 -9.50
N ASP A 92 14.79 -20.55 -9.18
CA ASP A 92 13.41 -20.61 -8.71
C ASP A 92 13.33 -20.52 -7.18
N MET A 93 12.24 -19.94 -6.69
CA MET A 93 11.88 -19.89 -5.27
C MET A 93 10.40 -20.21 -5.12
N ALA A 94 10.08 -21.27 -4.38
CA ALA A 94 8.73 -21.68 -4.09
C ALA A 94 8.23 -21.00 -2.80
N PHE A 95 7.07 -20.36 -2.87
CA PHE A 95 6.43 -19.73 -1.73
C PHE A 95 5.05 -20.33 -1.45
N SER A 96 4.67 -20.28 -0.19
CA SER A 96 3.37 -20.71 0.29
C SER A 96 2.75 -19.64 1.17
N LEU A 97 1.52 -19.27 0.85
CA LEU A 97 0.66 -18.46 1.71
C LEU A 97 -0.21 -19.38 2.56
N LEU A 98 -0.10 -19.28 3.87
CA LEU A 98 -0.99 -19.90 4.83
C LEU A 98 -1.89 -18.83 5.45
N VAL A 99 -3.20 -19.01 5.36
CA VAL A 99 -4.21 -18.14 5.96
C VAL A 99 -4.93 -18.89 7.08
N ARG A 100 -5.17 -18.21 8.21
CA ARG A 100 -5.96 -18.71 9.33
C ARG A 100 -7.06 -17.72 9.66
N ASP A 101 -8.25 -18.22 9.92
CA ASP A 101 -9.41 -17.41 10.31
C ASP A 101 -9.43 -17.05 11.80
N ASN A 102 -8.71 -17.81 12.64
CA ASN A 102 -8.63 -17.64 14.09
C ASN A 102 -10.01 -17.63 14.79
N ASN A 103 -11.01 -18.30 14.20
CA ASN A 103 -12.34 -18.38 14.77
C ASN A 103 -12.32 -19.21 16.08
N THR A 104 -12.86 -18.63 17.15
CA THR A 104 -12.88 -19.27 18.50
C THR A 104 -13.79 -20.48 18.59
N MET A 105 -14.75 -20.63 17.69
CA MET A 105 -15.71 -21.74 17.62
C MET A 105 -15.23 -22.91 16.76
N GLY A 106 -14.04 -22.77 16.15
CA GLY A 106 -13.44 -23.80 15.28
C GLY A 106 -12.74 -23.15 14.10
N GLY A 107 -11.45 -22.89 14.26
CA GLY A 107 -10.65 -22.22 13.24
C GLY A 107 -10.37 -23.12 12.04
N ALA A 108 -10.37 -22.51 10.84
CA ALA A 108 -9.97 -23.12 9.58
C ALA A 108 -8.64 -22.54 9.08
N THR A 109 -8.01 -23.30 8.21
CA THR A 109 -6.79 -22.84 7.51
C THR A 109 -6.88 -23.15 6.03
N SER A 110 -6.33 -22.27 5.21
CA SER A 110 -6.21 -22.48 3.77
C SER A 110 -4.77 -22.18 3.33
N ARG A 111 -4.34 -22.89 2.31
CA ARG A 111 -2.99 -22.77 1.77
C ARG A 111 -3.02 -22.62 0.25
N SER A 112 -2.22 -21.68 -0.27
CA SER A 112 -1.99 -21.49 -1.70
C SER A 112 -0.50 -21.34 -1.95
N ASN A 113 -0.02 -21.78 -3.11
CA ASN A 113 1.41 -21.75 -3.45
C ASN A 113 1.63 -20.92 -4.71
N MET A 114 2.81 -20.34 -4.82
CA MET A 114 3.29 -19.65 -6.01
C MET A 114 4.78 -19.89 -6.23
N LEU A 115 5.24 -19.65 -7.45
CA LEU A 115 6.65 -19.69 -7.84
C LEU A 115 7.12 -18.29 -8.20
N VAL A 116 8.29 -17.90 -7.72
CA VAL A 116 9.01 -16.71 -8.17
C VAL A 116 10.29 -17.16 -8.83
N THR A 117 10.43 -16.89 -10.12
CA THR A 117 11.64 -17.17 -10.89
C THR A 117 12.52 -15.91 -10.94
N ILE A 118 13.72 -16.01 -10.44
CA ILE A 118 14.73 -14.97 -10.55
C ILE A 118 15.42 -15.13 -11.89
N GLU A 119 15.29 -14.12 -12.73
CA GLU A 119 15.91 -14.08 -14.05
C GLU A 119 17.32 -13.46 -14.01
N ASP A 120 18.20 -13.88 -14.93
CA ASP A 120 19.52 -13.26 -15.10
C ASP A 120 19.41 -11.92 -15.85
N ALA A 121 18.53 -11.06 -15.37
CA ALA A 121 18.28 -9.71 -15.87
C ALA A 121 18.90 -8.67 -14.94
N VAL A 122 19.23 -7.50 -15.47
CA VAL A 122 19.75 -6.37 -14.69
C VAL A 122 18.74 -5.97 -13.61
N ALA A 123 19.21 -5.67 -12.41
CA ALA A 123 18.38 -5.26 -11.30
C ALA A 123 17.53 -4.01 -11.65
N PHE A 124 16.27 -4.03 -11.26
CA PHE A 124 15.40 -2.86 -11.32
C PHE A 124 15.75 -1.92 -10.17
N THR A 125 16.08 -0.66 -10.47
CA THR A 125 16.53 0.31 -9.47
C THR A 125 15.98 1.71 -9.74
N VAL A 126 15.56 2.42 -8.69
CA VAL A 126 15.24 3.85 -8.77
C VAL A 126 16.55 4.62 -8.76
N THR A 127 16.77 5.46 -9.77
CA THR A 127 17.99 6.25 -9.96
C THR A 127 17.78 7.75 -9.67
N SER A 128 16.55 8.15 -9.37
CA SER A 128 16.23 9.49 -8.85
C SER A 128 16.53 9.58 -7.35
N GLN A 129 16.79 10.80 -6.87
CA GLN A 129 17.05 11.12 -5.46
C GLN A 129 18.14 10.23 -4.83
N GLU A 130 19.26 10.12 -5.51
CA GLU A 130 20.48 9.48 -4.99
C GLU A 130 21.19 10.38 -3.96
N VAL A 131 20.90 11.68 -3.97
CA VAL A 131 21.36 12.67 -3.00
C VAL A 131 20.17 13.43 -2.43
N ALA A 132 20.35 13.99 -1.24
CA ALA A 132 19.34 14.83 -0.62
C ALA A 132 19.12 16.10 -1.45
N ILE A 133 17.90 16.33 -1.86
CA ILE A 133 17.45 17.50 -2.65
C ILE A 133 16.18 18.07 -2.02
N VAL A 134 15.78 19.25 -2.49
CA VAL A 134 14.54 19.90 -2.09
C VAL A 134 13.66 20.07 -3.33
N TRP A 135 12.42 19.68 -3.22
CA TRP A 135 11.39 19.88 -4.23
C TRP A 135 10.37 20.92 -3.77
N ASP A 136 10.00 21.81 -4.65
CA ASP A 136 8.89 22.74 -4.42
C ASP A 136 7.57 22.04 -4.77
N ALA A 137 6.60 22.09 -3.86
CA ALA A 137 5.24 21.64 -4.12
C ALA A 137 4.66 22.36 -5.36
N GLY A 138 3.96 21.61 -6.21
CA GLY A 138 3.42 22.09 -7.48
C GLY A 138 4.45 22.14 -8.63
N SER A 139 5.74 21.92 -8.37
CA SER A 139 6.74 21.82 -9.43
C SER A 139 6.63 20.49 -10.19
N THR A 140 7.08 20.48 -11.44
CA THR A 140 7.23 19.24 -12.21
C THR A 140 8.59 18.64 -11.95
N GLN A 141 8.64 17.35 -11.59
CA GLN A 141 9.86 16.60 -11.38
C GLN A 141 9.85 15.32 -12.20
N THR A 142 11.02 14.88 -12.65
CA THR A 142 11.17 13.61 -13.37
C THR A 142 11.67 12.53 -12.42
N ILE A 143 10.93 11.44 -12.31
CA ILE A 143 11.36 10.22 -11.63
C ILE A 143 12.03 9.32 -12.66
N ASN A 144 13.25 8.85 -12.36
CA ASN A 144 14.00 7.96 -13.23
C ASN A 144 14.26 6.63 -12.53
N TRP A 145 14.24 5.55 -13.32
CA TRP A 145 14.60 4.19 -12.87
C TRP A 145 15.30 3.42 -13.98
N ASN A 146 16.15 2.51 -13.58
CA ASN A 146 16.73 1.55 -14.52
C ASN A 146 15.79 0.35 -14.63
N LYS A 147 15.08 0.25 -15.72
CA LYS A 147 14.18 -0.88 -15.99
C LYS A 147 14.92 -2.14 -16.44
N GLY A 148 16.17 -2.02 -16.92
CA GLY A 148 16.86 -3.13 -17.58
C GLY A 148 16.02 -3.67 -18.74
N THR A 149 15.76 -4.99 -18.70
CA THR A 149 14.91 -5.71 -19.66
C THR A 149 13.58 -6.17 -19.05
N THR A 150 13.10 -5.51 -17.98
CA THR A 150 11.89 -5.95 -17.27
C THR A 150 10.61 -5.81 -18.07
N ASP A 151 10.58 -5.00 -19.12
CA ASP A 151 9.49 -4.83 -20.08
C ASP A 151 9.45 -5.93 -21.17
N ALA A 152 10.41 -6.84 -21.18
CA ALA A 152 10.47 -7.96 -22.11
C ALA A 152 10.24 -9.31 -21.41
N ALA A 153 9.79 -10.30 -22.17
CA ALA A 153 9.69 -11.67 -21.67
C ALA A 153 11.06 -12.21 -21.19
N PRO A 154 11.10 -13.02 -20.12
CA PRO A 154 9.97 -13.63 -19.42
C PRO A 154 9.36 -12.77 -18.29
N ILE A 155 9.91 -11.60 -17.97
CA ILE A 155 9.43 -10.71 -16.88
C ILE A 155 8.17 -9.99 -17.31
N ASP A 156 8.16 -9.40 -18.53
CA ASP A 156 7.03 -8.81 -19.24
C ASP A 156 6.23 -7.78 -18.43
N CYS A 157 6.91 -6.92 -17.67
CA CYS A 157 6.31 -5.85 -16.89
C CYS A 157 6.22 -4.58 -17.72
N GLN A 158 5.04 -4.26 -18.22
CA GLN A 158 4.81 -3.12 -19.13
C GLN A 158 4.55 -1.82 -18.38
N ASN A 159 4.04 -1.90 -17.15
CA ASN A 159 3.63 -0.72 -16.38
C ASN A 159 4.17 -0.74 -14.95
N VAL A 160 4.35 0.47 -14.41
CA VAL A 160 4.76 0.70 -13.03
C VAL A 160 3.84 1.69 -12.34
N THR A 161 3.80 1.65 -11.03
CA THR A 161 3.14 2.66 -10.19
C THR A 161 4.19 3.38 -9.36
N ILE A 162 4.19 4.70 -9.37
CA ILE A 162 5.11 5.55 -8.62
C ILE A 162 4.38 6.04 -7.37
N LYS A 163 4.99 5.81 -6.21
CA LYS A 163 4.40 6.15 -4.92
C LYS A 163 5.34 7.02 -4.10
N LEU A 164 4.76 7.89 -3.28
CA LEU A 164 5.46 8.78 -2.37
C LEU A 164 5.20 8.35 -0.91
N SER A 165 6.25 8.40 -0.14
CA SER A 165 6.26 8.32 1.32
C SER A 165 6.59 9.69 1.91
N GLU A 166 5.95 10.05 3.01
CA GLU A 166 6.26 11.24 3.81
C GLU A 166 7.00 10.90 5.11
N ASP A 167 7.15 9.62 5.42
CA ASP A 167 7.60 9.09 6.72
C ASP A 167 8.94 8.34 6.64
N GLY A 168 9.76 8.67 5.64
CA GLY A 168 11.08 8.04 5.46
C GLY A 168 11.02 6.68 4.78
N GLY A 169 9.88 6.30 4.18
CA GLY A 169 9.70 5.03 3.49
C GLY A 169 9.02 3.95 4.34
N LEU A 170 8.50 4.28 5.53
CA LEU A 170 7.76 3.32 6.35
C LEU A 170 6.44 2.94 5.70
N THR A 171 5.76 3.92 5.09
CA THR A 171 4.55 3.73 4.29
C THR A 171 4.63 4.49 2.97
N PHE A 172 3.84 4.08 1.96
CA PHE A 172 3.77 4.71 0.64
C PHE A 172 2.31 4.93 0.23
N PRO A 173 1.57 5.80 0.93
CA PRO A 173 0.13 5.96 0.69
C PRO A 173 -0.21 6.84 -0.51
N ILE A 174 0.71 7.69 -0.99
CA ILE A 174 0.44 8.68 -2.00
C ILE A 174 0.87 8.13 -3.37
N ILE A 175 -0.06 8.08 -4.32
CA ILE A 175 0.22 7.68 -5.70
C ILE A 175 0.56 8.93 -6.49
N LEU A 176 1.75 8.97 -7.08
CA LEU A 176 2.21 10.07 -7.95
C LEU A 176 1.89 9.79 -9.41
N ALA A 177 2.01 8.54 -9.85
CA ALA A 177 1.59 8.08 -11.17
C ALA A 177 1.17 6.61 -11.04
N GLU A 178 -0.02 6.30 -11.54
CA GLU A 178 -0.56 4.95 -11.51
C GLU A 178 -0.51 4.33 -12.89
N ASN A 179 -0.03 3.08 -12.96
CA ASN A 179 -0.03 2.29 -14.19
C ASN A 179 0.61 3.00 -15.40
N THR A 180 1.70 3.75 -15.14
CA THR A 180 2.47 4.42 -16.19
C THR A 180 3.43 3.46 -16.88
N ALA A 181 3.89 3.80 -18.09
CA ALA A 181 4.77 2.93 -18.89
C ALA A 181 6.07 2.62 -18.14
N ASN A 182 6.54 1.37 -18.21
CA ASN A 182 7.85 0.97 -17.68
C ASN A 182 8.95 1.28 -18.70
N ASP A 183 9.13 2.57 -19.03
CA ASP A 183 10.11 3.03 -20.03
C ASP A 183 11.38 3.64 -19.42
N GLY A 184 11.42 3.80 -18.08
CA GLY A 184 12.58 4.29 -17.33
C GLY A 184 12.45 5.71 -16.80
N SER A 185 11.36 6.44 -17.12
CA SER A 185 11.14 7.80 -16.60
C SER A 185 9.68 8.20 -16.61
N GLU A 186 9.27 9.06 -15.65
CA GLU A 186 7.94 9.66 -15.61
C GLU A 186 8.01 11.06 -15.02
N ASN A 187 7.24 11.97 -15.60
CA ASN A 187 7.09 13.33 -15.08
C ASN A 187 5.90 13.39 -14.12
N ILE A 188 6.14 13.82 -12.89
CA ILE A 188 5.13 13.99 -11.88
C ILE A 188 4.99 15.46 -11.46
N ILE A 189 3.82 15.83 -11.00
CA ILE A 189 3.64 17.08 -10.27
C ILE A 189 3.84 16.77 -8.79
N VAL A 190 4.74 17.48 -8.13
CA VAL A 190 5.01 17.33 -6.70
C VAL A 190 3.78 17.73 -5.91
N PRO A 191 3.18 16.83 -5.14
CA PRO A 191 2.02 17.16 -4.33
C PRO A 191 2.41 18.09 -3.17
N ASN A 192 1.43 18.78 -2.59
CA ASN A 192 1.67 19.69 -1.46
C ASN A 192 1.75 18.93 -0.12
N ASN A 193 2.57 17.89 -0.09
CA ASN A 193 2.83 17.04 1.06
C ASN A 193 4.19 17.41 1.65
N VAL A 194 4.21 18.48 2.46
CA VAL A 194 5.45 19.01 3.05
C VAL A 194 6.05 18.01 4.02
N THR A 195 7.30 17.62 3.78
CA THR A 195 8.04 16.67 4.60
C THR A 195 9.54 16.81 4.37
N MET A 196 10.33 16.53 5.39
CA MET A 196 11.81 16.42 5.31
C MET A 196 12.27 14.97 5.04
N GLN A 197 11.34 14.02 4.91
CA GLN A 197 11.63 12.59 4.86
C GLN A 197 10.92 11.91 3.69
N ALA A 198 10.75 12.63 2.57
CA ALA A 198 10.15 12.06 1.38
C ALA A 198 10.97 10.89 0.83
N ARG A 199 10.31 9.85 0.35
CA ARG A 199 10.88 8.72 -0.40
C ARG A 199 9.98 8.37 -1.57
N ILE A 200 10.58 7.89 -2.65
CA ILE A 200 9.90 7.41 -3.86
C ILE A 200 10.04 5.91 -3.96
N MET A 201 8.94 5.22 -4.18
CA MET A 201 8.91 3.83 -4.59
C MET A 201 8.41 3.75 -6.03
N VAL A 202 9.12 3.01 -6.88
CA VAL A 202 8.63 2.56 -8.19
C VAL A 202 8.35 1.07 -8.08
N ALA A 203 7.11 0.67 -8.27
CA ALA A 203 6.65 -0.70 -8.12
C ALA A 203 5.99 -1.19 -9.41
N ALA A 204 6.30 -2.41 -9.81
CA ALA A 204 5.63 -3.06 -10.93
C ALA A 204 4.10 -3.09 -10.71
N ALA A 205 3.34 -2.69 -11.73
CA ALA A 205 1.87 -2.71 -11.68
C ALA A 205 1.31 -4.10 -12.00
N ASP A 206 1.91 -4.79 -12.95
CA ASP A 206 1.56 -6.11 -13.46
C ASP A 206 2.52 -7.23 -13.03
N ASN A 207 3.39 -6.94 -12.06
CA ASN A 207 4.35 -7.87 -11.46
C ASN A 207 4.51 -7.55 -9.95
N ILE A 208 5.49 -8.16 -9.28
CA ILE A 208 5.65 -8.06 -7.83
C ILE A 208 6.93 -7.33 -7.39
N PHE A 209 7.85 -7.00 -8.28
CA PHE A 209 9.10 -6.31 -7.91
C PHE A 209 8.89 -4.80 -7.70
N TYR A 210 9.79 -4.20 -6.95
CA TYR A 210 9.81 -2.77 -6.68
C TYR A 210 11.24 -2.29 -6.33
N ASN A 211 11.41 -0.98 -6.27
CA ASN A 211 12.60 -0.38 -5.67
C ASN A 211 12.26 0.98 -5.05
N VAL A 212 13.09 1.45 -4.13
CA VAL A 212 12.95 2.74 -3.43
C VAL A 212 14.21 3.55 -3.66
N ASN A 213 14.08 4.86 -3.83
CA ASN A 213 15.23 5.76 -3.98
C ASN A 213 16.18 5.71 -2.77
N ALA A 214 17.44 6.09 -2.97
CA ALA A 214 18.51 5.81 -2.03
C ALA A 214 18.43 6.61 -0.71
N VAL A 215 17.98 7.88 -0.75
CA VAL A 215 18.03 8.79 0.40
C VAL A 215 16.73 9.56 0.58
N ASN A 216 16.50 10.09 1.78
CA ASN A 216 15.40 11.02 2.02
C ASN A 216 15.65 12.32 1.26
N PHE A 217 14.58 12.95 0.79
CA PHE A 217 14.60 14.30 0.24
C PHE A 217 13.48 15.14 0.88
N GLU A 218 13.54 16.45 0.67
CA GLU A 218 12.56 17.37 1.23
C GLU A 218 11.53 17.78 0.17
N ILE A 219 10.28 17.87 0.58
CA ILE A 219 9.24 18.58 -0.15
C ILE A 219 8.87 19.81 0.67
N GLN A 220 9.04 21.00 0.09
CA GLN A 220 8.68 22.26 0.69
C GLN A 220 7.59 22.97 -0.09
N SER A 221 6.84 23.85 0.59
CA SER A 221 5.97 24.81 -0.08
C SER A 221 6.55 26.20 0.10
N THR A 222 6.60 26.98 -0.96
CA THR A 222 7.08 28.37 -0.93
C THR A 222 5.94 29.38 -0.81
N THR A 223 4.71 28.94 -0.98
CA THR A 223 3.51 29.77 -0.91
C THR A 223 2.67 29.42 0.34
N PRO A 224 1.97 30.39 0.95
CA PRO A 224 0.98 30.11 1.96
C PRO A 224 -0.04 29.07 1.43
N SER A 225 -0.26 28.00 2.20
CA SER A 225 -1.14 26.90 1.82
C SER A 225 -1.56 26.10 3.03
N PHE A 226 -2.41 25.09 2.84
CA PHE A 226 -2.68 24.07 3.85
C PHE A 226 -2.56 22.66 3.27
N VAL A 227 -2.28 21.71 4.11
CA VAL A 227 -2.24 20.28 3.78
C VAL A 227 -3.39 19.60 4.50
N LEU A 228 -4.12 18.75 3.77
CA LEU A 228 -5.20 17.94 4.30
C LEU A 228 -4.74 16.47 4.29
N LYS A 229 -4.81 15.78 5.43
CA LYS A 229 -4.38 14.39 5.60
C LYS A 229 -5.48 13.55 6.24
N ASN A 230 -5.58 12.29 5.84
CA ASN A 230 -6.43 11.31 6.52
C ASN A 230 -5.59 10.53 7.55
N ASN A 231 -5.89 10.72 8.84
CA ASN A 231 -5.20 10.02 9.93
C ASN A 231 -5.91 8.71 10.35
N SER A 232 -7.09 8.41 9.79
CA SER A 232 -7.85 7.19 10.12
C SER A 232 -7.52 6.00 9.23
N GLY A 233 -6.87 6.22 8.07
CA GLY A 233 -6.73 5.19 7.05
C GLY A 233 -8.07 4.84 6.39
N ASP A 234 -8.11 3.66 5.75
CA ASP A 234 -9.31 3.11 5.14
C ASP A 234 -10.23 2.54 6.20
N LEU A 235 -11.53 2.83 6.11
CA LEU A 235 -12.52 2.38 7.07
C LEU A 235 -13.62 1.56 6.40
N SER A 236 -14.36 0.79 7.20
CA SER A 236 -15.47 -0.02 6.71
C SER A 236 -16.68 0.02 7.64
N ALA A 237 -17.85 -0.20 7.07
CA ALA A 237 -19.11 -0.31 7.80
C ALA A 237 -20.06 -1.31 7.14
N CYS A 238 -21.02 -1.84 7.92
CA CYS A 238 -22.10 -2.64 7.37
C CYS A 238 -23.22 -1.73 6.85
N ASN A 239 -23.92 -2.17 5.80
CA ASN A 239 -25.08 -1.46 5.25
C ASN A 239 -26.39 -1.76 5.98
N SER A 240 -26.35 -2.03 7.29
CA SER A 240 -27.52 -2.32 8.11
C SER A 240 -27.52 -1.57 9.43
N GLY A 241 -28.69 -1.16 9.89
CA GLY A 241 -28.86 -0.34 11.09
C GLY A 241 -28.31 1.09 10.94
N ASP A 242 -28.28 1.81 12.06
CA ASP A 242 -27.77 3.19 12.11
C ASP A 242 -26.24 3.20 12.24
N GLN A 243 -25.55 2.79 11.17
CA GLN A 243 -24.09 2.79 11.13
C GLN A 243 -23.56 4.17 10.71
N SER A 244 -22.48 4.58 11.34
CA SER A 244 -21.71 5.75 10.96
C SER A 244 -20.20 5.45 11.04
N VAL A 245 -19.43 6.09 10.18
CA VAL A 245 -17.97 5.99 10.13
C VAL A 245 -17.40 7.39 10.28
N ASN A 246 -16.37 7.52 11.11
CA ASN A 246 -15.73 8.79 11.40
C ASN A 246 -14.28 8.78 10.95
N TYR A 247 -13.95 9.63 9.98
CA TYR A 247 -12.57 9.90 9.57
C TYR A 247 -12.04 11.09 10.35
N THR A 248 -10.85 10.95 10.91
CA THR A 248 -10.09 12.07 11.48
C THR A 248 -9.20 12.63 10.40
N LEU A 249 -9.53 13.81 9.93
CA LEU A 249 -8.74 14.59 8.99
C LEU A 249 -7.87 15.55 9.77
N ASN A 250 -6.59 15.64 9.43
CA ASN A 250 -5.69 16.63 9.98
C ASN A 250 -5.42 17.71 8.95
N LEU A 251 -5.48 18.97 9.36
CA LEU A 251 -5.04 20.12 8.59
C LEU A 251 -3.79 20.71 9.22
N ASP A 252 -2.77 20.88 8.38
CA ASP A 252 -1.54 21.62 8.72
C ASP A 252 -1.48 22.86 7.84
N PHE A 253 -1.43 24.04 8.47
CA PHE A 253 -1.29 25.33 7.79
C PHE A 253 0.21 25.64 7.61
N ILE A 254 0.60 25.98 6.41
CA ILE A 254 2.00 26.14 6.04
C ILE A 254 2.28 27.54 5.49
N ASN A 255 3.50 28.01 5.71
CA ASN A 255 3.99 29.31 5.20
C ASN A 255 3.10 30.49 5.58
N GLY A 256 2.49 30.48 6.78
CA GLY A 256 1.66 31.58 7.27
C GLY A 256 0.28 31.65 6.63
N PHE A 257 -0.21 30.55 6.06
CA PHE A 257 -1.61 30.45 5.65
C PHE A 257 -2.53 30.66 6.88
N SER A 258 -3.63 31.42 6.70
CA SER A 258 -4.51 31.80 7.80
C SER A 258 -5.98 32.01 7.37
N GLU A 259 -6.34 31.56 6.18
CA GLU A 259 -7.71 31.65 5.70
C GLU A 259 -8.59 30.57 6.31
N ASP A 260 -9.90 30.81 6.41
CA ASP A 260 -10.88 29.80 6.78
C ASP A 260 -10.94 28.71 5.70
N VAL A 261 -10.84 27.46 6.11
CA VAL A 261 -11.00 26.28 5.24
C VAL A 261 -12.31 25.58 5.58
N SER A 262 -13.20 25.48 4.62
CA SER A 262 -14.47 24.73 4.68
C SER A 262 -14.34 23.43 3.89
N PHE A 263 -15.24 22.46 4.14
CA PHE A 263 -15.12 21.12 3.58
C PHE A 263 -16.37 20.72 2.79
N VAL A 264 -16.15 20.02 1.69
CA VAL A 264 -17.17 19.29 0.93
C VAL A 264 -16.69 17.89 0.63
N ALA A 265 -17.61 16.94 0.46
CA ALA A 265 -17.32 15.58 0.08
C ALA A 265 -18.16 15.18 -1.13
N SER A 266 -17.61 14.27 -1.94
CA SER A 266 -18.28 13.66 -3.09
C SER A 266 -17.84 12.22 -3.25
N GLY A 267 -18.64 11.39 -3.95
CA GLY A 267 -18.32 9.97 -4.14
C GLY A 267 -18.80 9.06 -2.99
N GLN A 268 -19.47 9.59 -1.97
CA GLN A 268 -20.04 8.80 -0.89
C GLN A 268 -21.21 7.93 -1.39
N PRO A 269 -21.58 6.86 -0.65
CA PRO A 269 -22.73 6.02 -0.97
C PRO A 269 -24.00 6.83 -1.20
N ALA A 270 -24.78 6.50 -2.23
CA ALA A 270 -26.03 7.19 -2.50
C ALA A 270 -27.00 7.08 -1.31
N GLY A 271 -27.56 8.22 -0.87
CA GLY A 271 -28.45 8.29 0.29
C GLY A 271 -27.75 8.43 1.64
N SER A 272 -26.41 8.30 1.70
CA SER A 272 -25.65 8.61 2.92
C SER A 272 -25.57 10.12 3.18
N VAL A 273 -25.26 10.47 4.41
CA VAL A 273 -25.10 11.87 4.86
C VAL A 273 -23.66 12.05 5.31
N VAL A 274 -22.98 13.07 4.76
CA VAL A 274 -21.63 13.47 5.20
C VAL A 274 -21.73 14.77 6.00
N ALA A 275 -21.06 14.81 7.14
CA ALA A 275 -20.98 16.00 7.99
C ALA A 275 -19.55 16.20 8.48
N PHE A 276 -19.14 17.46 8.64
CA PHE A 276 -17.84 17.85 9.14
C PHE A 276 -17.95 18.57 10.48
N SER A 277 -17.06 18.26 11.42
CA SER A 277 -16.99 18.92 12.73
C SER A 277 -15.54 19.16 13.16
N PRO A 278 -15.08 20.43 13.28
CA PRO A 278 -15.82 21.65 12.94
C PRO A 278 -16.11 21.76 11.43
N THR A 279 -17.08 22.62 11.05
CA THR A 279 -17.45 22.83 9.64
C THR A 279 -16.44 23.67 8.88
N ASN A 280 -15.63 24.46 9.60
CA ASN A 280 -14.51 25.23 9.08
C ASN A 280 -13.41 25.34 10.16
N ILE A 281 -12.20 25.58 9.72
CA ILE A 281 -11.00 25.74 10.57
C ILE A 281 -10.06 26.76 9.95
N ASN A 282 -9.36 27.56 10.78
CA ASN A 282 -8.43 28.60 10.35
C ASN A 282 -7.06 28.53 11.04
N SER A 283 -6.74 27.38 11.60
CA SER A 283 -5.44 27.06 12.19
C SER A 283 -5.23 25.54 12.13
N ASP A 284 -4.02 25.09 12.39
CA ASP A 284 -3.73 23.66 12.54
C ASP A 284 -4.72 22.95 13.45
N GLY A 285 -5.16 21.76 13.05
CA GLY A 285 -6.10 21.01 13.85
C GLY A 285 -6.73 19.81 13.12
N ASN A 286 -7.64 19.18 13.84
CA ASN A 286 -8.38 18.03 13.32
C ASN A 286 -9.82 18.39 13.00
N VAL A 287 -10.33 17.77 11.95
CA VAL A 287 -11.73 17.81 11.54
C VAL A 287 -12.25 16.38 11.46
N ILE A 288 -13.36 16.11 12.08
CA ILE A 288 -14.04 14.81 11.95
C ILE A 288 -15.01 14.87 10.79
N MET A 289 -14.80 14.02 9.79
CA MET A 289 -15.79 13.74 8.76
C MET A 289 -16.60 12.50 9.17
N SER A 290 -17.89 12.66 9.37
CA SER A 290 -18.82 11.57 9.67
C SER A 290 -19.59 11.20 8.42
N VAL A 291 -19.59 9.92 8.05
CA VAL A 291 -20.45 9.36 7.01
C VAL A 291 -21.50 8.49 7.70
N SER A 292 -22.76 8.86 7.59
CA SER A 292 -23.88 8.22 8.27
C SER A 292 -25.01 7.87 7.30
N ASN A 293 -26.08 7.24 7.81
CA ASN A 293 -27.21 6.78 7.00
C ASN A 293 -26.78 5.76 5.92
N LEU A 294 -25.97 4.78 6.33
CA LEU A 294 -25.47 3.73 5.43
C LEU A 294 -26.46 2.57 5.23
N ASN A 295 -27.61 2.60 5.94
CA ASN A 295 -28.62 1.55 5.87
C ASN A 295 -29.20 1.42 4.43
N GLY A 296 -29.12 0.22 3.86
CA GLY A 296 -29.61 -0.08 2.53
C GLY A 296 -28.75 0.46 1.37
N THR A 297 -27.57 1.03 1.63
CA THR A 297 -26.62 1.40 0.58
C THR A 297 -26.04 0.17 -0.11
N THR A 298 -25.55 0.29 -1.32
CA THR A 298 -24.91 -0.82 -2.03
C THR A 298 -23.64 -1.24 -1.31
N ALA A 299 -23.43 -2.57 -1.20
CA ALA A 299 -22.21 -3.13 -0.61
C ALA A 299 -21.11 -3.13 -1.66
N GLU A 300 -20.20 -2.16 -1.59
CA GLU A 300 -19.04 -1.97 -2.46
C GLU A 300 -18.04 -1.01 -1.81
N ASP A 301 -16.89 -0.83 -2.42
CA ASP A 301 -15.88 0.14 -1.98
C ASP A 301 -16.17 1.50 -2.63
N TYR A 302 -16.22 2.54 -1.80
CA TYR A 302 -16.45 3.93 -2.21
C TYR A 302 -15.19 4.75 -2.00
N THR A 303 -14.71 5.39 -3.07
CA THR A 303 -13.70 6.44 -2.96
C THR A 303 -14.41 7.76 -2.72
N ILE A 304 -14.27 8.32 -1.52
CA ILE A 304 -14.85 9.61 -1.15
C ILE A 304 -13.78 10.67 -1.31
N ASN A 305 -13.96 11.56 -2.29
CA ASN A 305 -13.13 12.73 -2.45
C ASN A 305 -13.56 13.82 -1.47
N ILE A 306 -12.62 14.31 -0.67
CA ILE A 306 -12.80 15.38 0.30
C ILE A 306 -12.05 16.59 -0.20
N GLN A 307 -12.75 17.69 -0.39
CA GLN A 307 -12.17 18.96 -0.78
C GLN A 307 -12.21 19.94 0.40
N GLY A 308 -11.04 20.45 0.79
CA GLY A 308 -10.90 21.62 1.64
C GLY A 308 -10.84 22.88 0.76
N ASN A 309 -11.71 23.86 1.03
CA ASN A 309 -11.86 25.07 0.24
C ASN A 309 -11.56 26.29 1.11
N SER A 310 -10.65 27.14 0.67
CA SER A 310 -10.45 28.49 1.19
C SER A 310 -10.77 29.53 0.11
N SER A 311 -10.56 30.80 0.42
CA SER A 311 -10.77 31.89 -0.56
C SER A 311 -9.75 31.88 -1.68
N SER A 312 -8.54 31.35 -1.45
CA SER A 312 -7.42 31.38 -2.40
C SER A 312 -6.99 30.00 -2.92
N ILE A 313 -7.20 28.94 -2.14
CA ILE A 313 -6.64 27.62 -2.41
C ILE A 313 -7.65 26.53 -2.10
N ASN A 314 -7.66 25.49 -2.92
CA ASN A 314 -8.40 24.24 -2.69
C ASN A 314 -7.42 23.07 -2.63
N GLN A 315 -7.64 22.17 -1.66
CA GLN A 315 -6.86 20.93 -1.53
C GLN A 315 -7.81 19.73 -1.46
N ASN A 316 -7.40 18.60 -2.04
CA ASN A 316 -8.22 17.40 -2.10
C ASN A 316 -7.46 16.21 -1.52
N ILE A 317 -8.20 15.31 -0.87
CA ILE A 317 -7.74 13.95 -0.56
C ILE A 317 -8.86 12.96 -0.85
N ASP A 318 -8.47 11.72 -1.12
CA ASP A 318 -9.40 10.61 -1.22
C ASP A 318 -9.30 9.73 0.01
N VAL A 319 -10.44 9.22 0.47
CA VAL A 319 -10.53 8.20 1.52
C VAL A 319 -11.36 7.04 1.01
N LEU A 320 -11.02 5.82 1.40
CA LEU A 320 -11.75 4.63 1.03
C LEU A 320 -12.73 4.25 2.14
N LEU A 321 -14.01 4.04 1.77
CA LEU A 321 -15.06 3.47 2.61
C LEU A 321 -15.50 2.13 2.04
N GLY A 322 -15.15 1.03 2.68
CA GLY A 322 -15.69 -0.29 2.36
C GLY A 322 -17.08 -0.46 2.98
N VAL A 323 -18.11 -0.61 2.16
CA VAL A 323 -19.46 -0.95 2.64
C VAL A 323 -19.70 -2.44 2.43
N THR A 324 -19.96 -3.15 3.51
CA THR A 324 -20.21 -4.59 3.48
C THR A 324 -21.70 -4.89 3.71
N ALA A 325 -22.21 -5.93 3.03
CA ALA A 325 -23.57 -6.41 3.31
C ALA A 325 -23.63 -7.05 4.68
N ALA A 326 -24.67 -6.75 5.46
CA ALA A 326 -24.94 -7.50 6.68
C ALA A 326 -25.35 -8.92 6.32
N SER A 327 -24.47 -9.87 6.60
CA SER A 327 -24.80 -11.30 6.50
C SER A 327 -25.35 -11.77 7.84
N LEU A 328 -26.66 -11.86 7.96
CA LEU A 328 -27.26 -12.69 9.00
C LEU A 328 -27.14 -14.13 8.53
N GLY A 329 -26.17 -14.86 9.06
CA GLY A 329 -26.12 -16.30 8.91
C GLY A 329 -27.42 -16.91 9.43
N VAL A 330 -28.15 -17.59 8.56
CA VAL A 330 -29.31 -18.39 8.99
C VAL A 330 -28.78 -19.56 9.82
N VAL A 331 -28.89 -19.46 11.14
CA VAL A 331 -28.71 -20.61 12.02
C VAL A 331 -29.93 -21.55 11.83
N THR A 332 -29.79 -22.52 10.97
CA THR A 332 -30.73 -23.65 10.91
C THR A 332 -30.43 -24.61 12.08
N LEU A 333 -31.23 -24.53 13.14
CA LEU A 333 -31.26 -25.56 14.16
C LEU A 333 -31.93 -26.80 13.55
N SER A 334 -31.16 -27.81 13.21
CA SER A 334 -31.72 -29.16 12.95
C SER A 334 -32.04 -29.78 14.29
N SER A 335 -33.32 -30.02 14.58
CA SER A 335 -33.71 -30.90 15.68
C SER A 335 -33.07 -32.26 15.47
N PRO A 336 -32.51 -32.90 16.51
CA PRO A 336 -32.19 -34.31 16.42
C PRO A 336 -33.48 -35.08 16.15
N ALA A 337 -33.43 -35.99 15.17
CA ALA A 337 -34.50 -36.93 14.95
C ALA A 337 -34.56 -37.88 16.15
N ASP A 338 -35.82 -38.09 16.70
CA ASP A 338 -36.11 -39.10 17.72
C ASP A 338 -35.80 -40.50 17.21
#